data_781222cefd0ffa816f16f3e1e8967ef2
#
_entry.id   781222cefd0ffa816f16f3e1e8967ef2
#
_cell.length_a   1.000
_cell.length_b   1.000
_cell.length_c   1.000
_cell.angle_alpha   90.00
_cell.angle_beta   90.00
_cell.angle_gamma   90.00
#
_symmetry.space_group_name_H-M   'P 1'
#
loop_
_entity.id
_entity.type
_entity.pdbx_description
1 polymer ?
#
loop_
_entity_poly.entity_id
_entity_poly.type
_entity_poly.pdbx_seq_one_letter_code
_entity_poly.pdbx_strand_id
1 'polypeptide(L)'
;MQNSKYPRAEKLKKNTEISLLFDKGKWRTSGNLRIIILKDKPNTPVEATKFGVSVSKRYFKRAVHRNRIKRLLRECYRLNKDLFHEAFGKKTLAMMFWVSSEIPPKFQDVEAQFIRLCETQKK
;
A
#
# COMPACT_ATOMS: atom_id res chain seq x y z
N MET A 1 -6.41 19.94 11.12
CA MET A 1 -6.73 19.51 10.80
C MET A 1 -6.78 18.56 9.96
N GLN A 2 -7.05 18.00 9.43
CA GLN A 2 -7.06 17.09 8.82
C GLN A 2 -6.11 16.71 7.95
N ASN A 3 -5.06 16.81 8.16
CA ASN A 3 -3.87 16.49 7.48
C ASN A 3 -3.65 15.04 7.20
N SER A 4 -4.36 14.18 7.90
CA SER A 4 -4.19 12.75 7.74
C SER A 4 -5.27 12.10 6.89
N LYS A 5 -5.92 12.87 6.04
CA LYS A 5 -6.87 12.31 5.09
C LYS A 5 -6.13 11.57 3.98
N TYR A 6 -6.83 10.63 3.38
CA TYR A 6 -6.36 9.91 2.20
C TYR A 6 -7.06 10.54 0.98
N PRO A 7 -6.46 11.55 0.37
CA PRO A 7 -7.11 12.29 -0.71
C PRO A 7 -7.33 11.45 -1.95
N ARG A 8 -8.37 11.83 -2.68
CA ARG A 8 -8.70 11.13 -3.93
C ARG A 8 -7.52 11.14 -4.91
N ALA A 9 -6.78 12.22 -4.96
CA ALA A 9 -5.63 12.33 -5.87
C ALA A 9 -4.53 11.31 -5.58
N GLU A 10 -4.47 10.79 -4.35
CA GLU A 10 -3.47 9.79 -3.98
C GLU A 10 -3.96 8.36 -4.19
N LYS A 11 -5.20 8.16 -4.61
CA LYS A 11 -5.72 6.82 -4.82
C LYS A 11 -5.29 6.27 -6.17
N LEU A 12 -4.78 5.06 -6.17
CA LEU A 12 -4.36 4.37 -7.39
C LEU A 12 -5.59 3.75 -8.05
N LYS A 13 -6.07 4.36 -9.12
CA LYS A 13 -7.30 3.94 -9.79
C LYS A 13 -7.16 3.67 -11.28
N LYS A 14 -6.26 4.36 -11.95
CA LYS A 14 -6.14 4.24 -13.41
C LYS A 14 -5.59 2.88 -13.80
N ASN A 15 -6.26 2.20 -14.71
CA ASN A 15 -5.83 0.90 -15.19
C ASN A 15 -4.44 0.93 -15.80
N THR A 16 -4.10 2.01 -16.50
CA THR A 16 -2.77 2.15 -17.10
C THR A 16 -1.69 2.20 -16.03
N GLU A 17 -1.94 2.91 -14.93
CA GLU A 17 -0.98 2.99 -13.84
C GLU A 17 -0.84 1.66 -13.12
N ILE A 18 -1.95 0.98 -12.90
CA ILE A 18 -1.96 -0.33 -12.24
C ILE A 18 -1.20 -1.36 -13.09
N SER A 19 -1.46 -1.36 -14.40
CA SER A 19 -0.76 -2.26 -15.31
C SER A 19 0.73 -2.01 -15.32
N LEU A 20 1.13 -0.74 -15.37
CA LEU A 20 2.53 -0.36 -15.33
C LEU A 20 3.19 -0.81 -14.04
N LEU A 21 2.50 -0.62 -12.92
CA LEU A 21 2.99 -1.03 -11.61
C LEU A 21 3.26 -2.53 -11.55
N PHE A 22 2.32 -3.35 -12.02
CA PHE A 22 2.50 -4.80 -12.00
C PHE A 22 3.56 -5.28 -12.99
N ASP A 23 3.75 -4.54 -14.08
CA ASP A 23 4.75 -4.90 -15.08
C ASP A 23 6.18 -4.57 -14.62
N LYS A 24 6.37 -3.39 -14.02
CA LYS A 24 7.70 -2.89 -13.72
C LYS A 24 8.01 -2.69 -12.24
N GLY A 25 7.04 -2.89 -11.38
CA GLY A 25 7.23 -2.70 -9.94
C GLY A 25 8.03 -3.82 -9.30
N LYS A 26 8.46 -3.54 -8.08
CA LYS A 26 9.20 -4.52 -7.27
C LYS A 26 8.38 -4.90 -6.05
N TRP A 27 8.40 -6.18 -5.72
CA TRP A 27 7.65 -6.70 -4.59
C TRP A 27 8.46 -6.68 -3.30
N ARG A 28 7.78 -6.38 -2.20
CA ARG A 28 8.35 -6.45 -0.85
C ARG A 28 7.32 -7.09 0.06
N THR A 29 7.80 -7.78 1.09
CA THR A 29 6.92 -8.51 2.02
C THR A 29 7.32 -8.25 3.46
N SER A 30 6.33 -8.11 4.34
CA SER A 30 6.54 -8.01 5.77
C SER A 30 5.36 -8.70 6.45
N GLY A 31 5.62 -9.86 7.05
CA GLY A 31 4.54 -10.64 7.68
C GLY A 31 3.46 -10.99 6.66
N ASN A 32 2.24 -10.59 6.94
CA ASN A 32 1.09 -10.83 6.05
C ASN A 32 0.83 -9.68 5.09
N LEU A 33 1.69 -8.68 5.08
CA LEU A 33 1.60 -7.56 4.14
C LEU A 33 2.54 -7.79 2.98
N ARG A 34 2.05 -7.50 1.79
CA ARG A 34 2.84 -7.56 0.58
C ARG A 34 2.57 -6.29 -0.20
N ILE A 35 3.61 -5.67 -0.74
CA ILE A 35 3.47 -4.43 -1.47
C ILE A 35 4.26 -4.50 -2.76
N ILE A 36 3.69 -3.93 -3.83
CA ILE A 36 4.41 -3.74 -5.08
C ILE A 36 4.62 -2.25 -5.29
N ILE A 37 5.83 -1.86 -5.64
CA ILE A 37 6.25 -0.47 -5.69
C ILE A 37 6.96 -0.15 -7.00
N LEU A 38 6.59 0.99 -7.59
CA LEU A 38 7.28 1.50 -8.75
C LEU A 38 7.69 2.95 -8.46
N LYS A 39 9.00 3.18 -8.37
CA LYS A 39 9.54 4.51 -8.10
C LYS A 39 9.72 5.29 -9.38
N ASP A 40 9.64 6.62 -9.28
CA ASP A 40 9.91 7.51 -10.38
C ASP A 40 11.34 7.34 -10.90
N LYS A 41 11.46 7.16 -12.21
CA LYS A 41 12.74 6.99 -12.90
C LYS A 41 12.67 7.67 -14.26
N PRO A 42 13.82 8.05 -14.86
CA PRO A 42 13.81 8.72 -16.16
C PRO A 42 13.03 7.96 -17.24
N ASN A 43 13.13 6.62 -17.28
CA ASN A 43 12.41 5.84 -18.29
C ASN A 43 11.05 5.34 -17.81
N THR A 44 10.67 5.61 -16.56
CA THR A 44 9.37 5.23 -16.02
C THR A 44 8.90 6.36 -15.08
N PRO A 45 8.51 7.50 -15.64
CA PRO A 45 8.17 8.66 -14.79
C PRO A 45 6.89 8.45 -14.02
N VAL A 46 6.89 8.88 -12.76
CA VAL A 46 5.73 8.89 -11.88
C VAL A 46 5.53 10.33 -11.42
N GLU A 47 4.39 10.90 -11.73
CA GLU A 47 4.16 12.31 -11.42
C GLU A 47 3.95 12.59 -9.94
N ALA A 48 3.25 11.71 -9.26
CA ALA A 48 2.94 11.88 -7.84
C ALA A 48 2.71 10.52 -7.21
N THR A 49 2.84 10.44 -5.90
CA THR A 49 2.57 9.21 -5.18
C THR A 49 1.10 8.85 -5.27
N LYS A 50 0.85 7.59 -5.62
CA LYS A 50 -0.49 7.02 -5.58
C LYS A 50 -0.44 5.68 -4.88
N PHE A 51 -1.40 5.44 -4.01
CA PHE A 51 -1.44 4.27 -3.15
C PHE A 51 -2.78 3.56 -3.28
N GLY A 52 -2.74 2.26 -3.48
CA GLY A 52 -3.93 1.44 -3.53
C GLY A 52 -3.81 0.27 -2.58
N VAL A 53 -4.95 -0.36 -2.29
CA VAL A 53 -5.00 -1.54 -1.44
C VAL A 53 -5.86 -2.60 -2.12
N SER A 54 -5.54 -3.85 -1.84
CA SER A 54 -6.29 -4.96 -2.42
C SER A 54 -6.32 -6.14 -1.45
N VAL A 55 -7.46 -6.82 -1.42
CA VAL A 55 -7.62 -8.06 -0.67
C VAL A 55 -8.33 -9.05 -1.58
N SER A 56 -7.69 -10.17 -1.84
CA SER A 56 -8.18 -11.15 -2.79
C SER A 56 -9.38 -11.92 -2.28
N LYS A 57 -10.32 -12.24 -3.19
CA LYS A 57 -11.43 -13.15 -2.90
C LYS A 57 -10.92 -14.54 -2.52
N ARG A 58 -9.72 -14.88 -2.93
CA ARG A 58 -9.08 -16.13 -2.58
C ARG A 58 -8.96 -16.30 -1.07
N TYR A 59 -8.68 -15.19 -0.37
CA TYR A 59 -8.52 -15.23 1.09
C TYR A 59 -9.81 -14.94 1.85
N PHE A 60 -10.65 -14.07 1.30
CA PHE A 60 -11.91 -13.68 1.95
C PHE A 60 -13.01 -13.57 0.91
N LYS A 61 -13.94 -14.51 0.95
CA LYS A 61 -15.03 -14.54 -0.03
C LYS A 61 -16.03 -13.41 0.17
N ARG A 62 -16.27 -13.00 1.42
CA ARG A 62 -17.24 -11.95 1.71
C ARG A 62 -16.64 -10.56 1.52
N ALA A 63 -17.37 -9.73 0.79
CA ALA A 63 -16.95 -8.36 0.53
C ALA A 63 -16.77 -7.55 1.82
N VAL A 64 -17.62 -7.81 2.82
CA VAL A 64 -17.55 -7.07 4.08
C VAL A 64 -16.20 -7.26 4.78
N HIS A 65 -15.66 -8.47 4.73
CA HIS A 65 -14.34 -8.74 5.33
C HIS A 65 -13.23 -8.06 4.52
N ARG A 66 -13.30 -8.16 3.19
CA ARG A 66 -12.31 -7.52 2.34
C ARG A 66 -12.30 -6.00 2.53
N ASN A 67 -13.49 -5.41 2.60
CA ASN A 67 -13.60 -3.95 2.75
C ASN A 67 -13.05 -3.49 4.10
N ARG A 68 -13.29 -4.26 5.15
CA ARG A 68 -12.76 -3.94 6.48
C ARG A 68 -11.24 -3.95 6.48
N ILE A 69 -10.64 -4.97 5.87
CA ILE A 69 -9.18 -5.10 5.81
C ILE A 69 -8.59 -3.99 4.95
N LYS A 70 -9.21 -3.69 3.82
CA LYS A 70 -8.75 -2.58 2.98
C LYS A 70 -8.75 -1.27 3.75
N ARG A 71 -9.76 -1.05 4.60
CA ARG A 71 -9.82 0.15 5.42
C ARG A 71 -8.64 0.23 6.38
N LEU A 72 -8.29 -0.89 7.00
CA LEU A 72 -7.13 -0.95 7.88
C LEU A 72 -5.84 -0.63 7.14
N LEU A 73 -5.68 -1.16 5.93
CA LEU A 73 -4.49 -0.91 5.13
C LEU A 73 -4.39 0.57 4.73
N ARG A 74 -5.51 1.18 4.35
CA ARG A 74 -5.53 2.60 4.02
C ARG A 74 -5.18 3.47 5.22
N GLU A 75 -5.67 3.09 6.42
CA GLU A 75 -5.36 3.82 7.64
C GLU A 75 -3.86 3.76 7.95
N CYS A 76 -3.23 2.61 7.73
CA CYS A 76 -1.78 2.50 7.93
C CYS A 76 -1.03 3.49 7.07
N TYR A 77 -1.38 3.60 5.80
CA TYR A 77 -0.75 4.55 4.90
C TYR A 77 -1.07 5.99 5.33
N ARG A 78 -2.35 6.25 5.60
CA ARG A 78 -2.79 7.61 5.95
C ARG A 78 -2.04 8.16 7.16
N LEU A 79 -1.84 7.33 8.17
CA LEU A 79 -1.21 7.74 9.41
C LEU A 79 0.31 7.72 9.37
N ASN A 80 0.89 7.07 8.36
CA ASN A 80 2.34 6.88 8.27
C ASN A 80 2.91 7.34 6.94
N LYS A 81 2.34 8.39 6.34
CA LYS A 81 2.77 8.89 5.04
C LYS A 81 4.24 9.32 5.04
N ASP A 82 4.67 10.00 6.09
CA ASP A 82 6.06 10.47 6.16
C ASP A 82 7.03 9.30 6.16
N LEU A 83 6.72 8.28 6.93
CA LEU A 83 7.54 7.08 6.98
C LEU A 83 7.56 6.37 5.61
N PHE A 84 6.41 6.29 4.96
CA PHE A 84 6.31 5.71 3.63
C PHE A 84 7.17 6.45 2.62
N HIS A 85 7.11 7.79 2.64
CA HIS A 85 7.91 8.61 1.72
C HIS A 85 9.40 8.53 2.00
N GLU A 86 9.78 8.39 3.27
CA GLU A 86 11.19 8.18 3.61
C GLU A 86 11.69 6.83 3.08
N ALA A 87 10.83 5.82 3.13
CA ALA A 87 11.22 4.47 2.72
C ALA A 87 11.23 4.30 1.20
N PHE A 88 10.23 4.84 0.53
CA PHE A 88 9.99 4.55 -0.89
C PHE A 88 10.07 5.75 -1.81
N GLY A 89 10.18 6.96 -1.27
CA GLY A 89 10.24 8.16 -2.07
C GLY A 89 8.90 8.83 -2.23
N LYS A 90 8.93 10.09 -2.70
CA LYS A 90 7.72 10.91 -2.81
C LYS A 90 6.93 10.73 -4.09
N LYS A 91 7.55 10.14 -5.12
CA LYS A 91 6.88 9.89 -6.39
C LYS A 91 6.89 8.39 -6.64
N THR A 92 5.89 7.72 -6.10
CA THR A 92 5.86 6.25 -6.08
C THR A 92 4.43 5.76 -6.31
N LEU A 93 4.29 4.81 -7.24
CA LEU A 93 3.06 4.05 -7.34
C LEU A 93 3.20 2.83 -6.44
N ALA A 94 2.19 2.54 -5.65
CA ALA A 94 2.23 1.41 -4.73
C ALA A 94 0.86 0.77 -4.56
N MET A 95 0.85 -0.54 -4.41
CA MET A 95 -0.37 -1.27 -4.04
C MET A 95 -0.02 -2.27 -2.96
N MET A 96 -0.78 -2.23 -1.87
CA MET A 96 -0.53 -3.08 -0.71
C MET A 96 -1.62 -4.14 -0.59
N PHE A 97 -1.20 -5.35 -0.23
CA PHE A 97 -2.06 -6.51 -0.15
C PHE A 97 -1.98 -7.14 1.23
N TRP A 98 -3.10 -7.67 1.69
CA TRP A 98 -3.13 -8.56 2.85
C TRP A 98 -3.17 -9.97 2.27
N VAL A 99 -2.12 -10.75 2.52
CA VAL A 99 -1.97 -12.06 1.87
C VAL A 99 -2.07 -13.20 2.88
N SER A 100 -3.16 -13.20 3.62
CA SER A 100 -3.45 -14.23 4.61
C SER A 100 -4.96 -14.44 4.67
N SER A 101 -5.37 -15.65 4.97
CA SER A 101 -6.80 -15.94 5.19
C SER A 101 -7.23 -15.61 6.62
N GLU A 102 -6.30 -15.17 7.47
CA GLU A 102 -6.61 -14.75 8.82
C GLU A 102 -7.00 -13.29 8.85
N ILE A 103 -8.08 -12.97 9.56
CA ILE A 103 -8.49 -11.59 9.73
C ILE A 103 -7.49 -10.91 10.69
N PRO A 104 -6.95 -9.74 10.33
CA PRO A 104 -6.05 -9.03 11.24
C PRO A 104 -6.78 -8.73 12.55
N PRO A 105 -6.22 -9.11 13.70
CA PRO A 105 -6.95 -8.94 14.95
C PRO A 105 -7.09 -7.48 15.37
N LYS A 106 -6.08 -6.68 15.14
CA LYS A 106 -6.08 -5.27 15.54
C LYS A 106 -5.35 -4.42 14.52
N PHE A 107 -5.73 -3.15 14.46
CA PHE A 107 -5.03 -2.18 13.62
C PHE A 107 -3.54 -2.11 13.95
N GLN A 108 -3.19 -2.13 15.24
CA GLN A 108 -1.80 -2.04 15.68
C GLN A 108 -0.93 -3.17 15.12
N ASP A 109 -1.50 -4.36 14.95
CA ASP A 109 -0.75 -5.49 14.40
C ASP A 109 -0.44 -5.28 12.93
N VAL A 110 -1.39 -4.73 12.17
CA VAL A 110 -1.21 -4.40 10.77
C VAL A 110 -0.19 -3.25 10.64
N GLU A 111 -0.35 -2.24 11.48
CA GLU A 111 0.54 -1.09 11.46
C GLU A 111 1.98 -1.48 11.79
N ALA A 112 2.18 -2.38 12.74
CA ALA A 112 3.52 -2.85 13.09
C ALA A 112 4.21 -3.51 11.90
N GLN A 113 3.46 -4.30 11.13
CA GLN A 113 4.00 -4.93 9.93
C GLN A 113 4.33 -3.89 8.86
N PHE A 114 3.47 -2.89 8.71
CA PHE A 114 3.69 -1.79 7.75
C PHE A 114 4.93 -0.98 8.11
N ILE A 115 5.07 -0.64 9.38
CA ILE A 115 6.24 0.12 9.86
C ILE A 115 7.53 -0.68 9.62
N ARG A 116 7.50 -1.98 9.91
CA ARG A 116 8.66 -2.84 9.67
C ARG A 116 9.01 -2.88 8.19
N LEU A 117 8.00 -2.95 7.33
CA LEU A 117 8.21 -2.94 5.89
C LEU A 117 8.93 -1.66 5.46
N CYS A 118 8.48 -0.52 5.95
CA CYS A 118 9.08 0.76 5.63
C CYS A 118 10.51 0.87 6.16
N GLU A 119 10.73 0.43 7.39
CA GLU A 119 12.06 0.55 8.01
C GLU A 119 13.11 -0.31 7.32
N THR A 120 12.74 -1.49 6.85
CA THR A 120 13.68 -2.34 6.12
C THR A 120 14.06 -1.73 4.77
N GLN A 121 13.22 -0.89 4.20
CA GLN A 121 13.49 -0.25 2.91
C GLN A 121 14.33 1.01 3.02
N LYS A 122 14.47 1.56 4.22
CA LYS A 122 15.28 2.77 4.43
C LYS A 122 16.77 2.50 4.35
N LYS A 123 17.17 1.25 4.43
CA LYS A 123 18.59 0.87 4.39
C LYS A 123 19.13 0.79 2.97
#